data_47a418cf337f2ee2877c16960bf14274
#
_entry.id   47a418cf337f2ee2877c16960bf14274
#
_cell.length_a   1.000
_cell.length_b   1.000
_cell.length_c   1.000
_cell.angle_alpha   90.00
_cell.angle_beta   90.00
_cell.angle_gamma   90.00
#
_symmetry.space_group_name_H-M   'P 1'
#
loop_
_entity.id
_entity.type
_entity.pdbx_description
1 polymer ?
#
loop_
_entity_poly.entity_id
_entity_poly.type
_entity_poly.pdbx_seq_one_letter_code
_entity_poly.pdbx_strand_id
1 'polypeptide(L)'
;MESNIPSPTFFQKAKCLLQGELYFIPDYLPAYKALKLYNCLQNEVYWEQTWITFYGKTHPVPRLVSWNGEKGVSYSYSGQDFCAEGWSPCLKKAKLEVEKVLALPFNSVLSNYYPEGRHHMGWHSDNEPELGEKPIIASLSLGASRRFLFREKVKNQGSSSEKLDLPSGSLLVMAGNFQKNWEHRISPTQKPVDGRINLTFRYIFKTP
;
A
#
# COMPACT_ATOMS: atom_id res chain seq x y z
N MET A 1 -18.01 -0.99 -18.74
CA MET A 1 -16.83 -1.13 -17.85
C MET A 1 -15.91 0.03 -18.21
N GLU A 2 -15.93 1.10 -17.40
CA GLU A 2 -15.01 2.22 -17.59
C GLU A 2 -13.59 1.72 -17.37
N SER A 3 -12.67 2.11 -18.24
CA SER A 3 -11.28 1.69 -18.19
C SER A 3 -10.65 2.17 -16.88
N ASN A 4 -10.24 1.26 -15.99
CA ASN A 4 -9.42 1.54 -14.81
C ASN A 4 -8.01 1.98 -15.23
N ILE A 5 -7.91 3.19 -15.82
CA ILE A 5 -6.63 3.76 -16.25
C ILE A 5 -6.46 5.09 -15.53
N PRO A 6 -5.31 5.32 -14.87
CA PRO A 6 -5.01 6.60 -14.26
C PRO A 6 -5.09 7.79 -15.24
N SER A 7 -5.33 8.97 -14.70
CA SER A 7 -5.50 10.19 -15.51
C SER A 7 -4.25 10.54 -16.32
N PRO A 8 -4.39 11.24 -17.46
CA PRO A 8 -3.24 11.78 -18.20
C PRO A 8 -2.33 12.66 -17.32
N THR A 9 -2.91 13.44 -16.40
CA THR A 9 -2.16 14.28 -15.45
C THR A 9 -1.28 13.46 -14.52
N PHE A 10 -1.73 12.26 -14.13
CA PHE A 10 -0.91 11.32 -13.36
C PHE A 10 0.32 10.89 -14.15
N PHE A 11 0.14 10.45 -15.41
CA PHE A 11 1.24 9.96 -16.23
C PHE A 11 2.28 11.04 -16.56
N GLN A 12 1.89 12.31 -16.61
CA GLN A 12 2.85 13.43 -16.80
C GLN A 12 3.78 13.62 -15.59
N LYS A 13 3.34 13.24 -14.37
CA LYS A 13 4.09 13.42 -13.12
C LYS A 13 4.84 12.16 -12.69
N ALA A 14 4.34 10.99 -13.08
CA ALA A 14 4.84 9.72 -12.61
C ALA A 14 6.01 9.21 -13.46
N LYS A 15 7.06 8.74 -12.80
CA LYS A 15 8.09 7.93 -13.46
C LYS A 15 7.52 6.54 -13.72
N CYS A 16 7.56 6.09 -14.96
CA CYS A 16 7.26 4.70 -15.30
C CYS A 16 8.47 3.84 -14.97
N LEU A 17 8.32 2.90 -14.04
CA LEU A 17 9.37 1.96 -13.65
C LEU A 17 9.23 0.62 -14.40
N LEU A 18 7.99 0.16 -14.55
CA LEU A 18 7.63 -0.99 -15.39
C LEU A 18 6.46 -0.57 -16.27
N GLN A 19 6.60 -0.74 -17.58
CA GLN A 19 5.63 -0.27 -18.55
C GLN A 19 4.23 -0.86 -18.30
N GLY A 20 3.26 0.00 -18.06
CA GLY A 20 1.88 -0.38 -17.78
C GLY A 20 1.61 -0.99 -16.38
N GLU A 21 2.65 -1.19 -15.55
CA GLU A 21 2.52 -1.96 -14.31
C GLU A 21 2.95 -1.20 -13.04
N LEU A 22 4.04 -0.41 -13.10
CA LEU A 22 4.57 0.27 -11.91
C LEU A 22 4.96 1.72 -12.20
N TYR A 23 4.40 2.64 -11.40
CA TYR A 23 4.61 4.08 -11.54
C TYR A 23 4.95 4.71 -10.21
N PHE A 24 5.79 5.75 -10.21
CA PHE A 24 6.30 6.36 -9.01
C PHE A 24 6.39 7.88 -9.08
N ILE A 25 5.85 8.57 -8.06
CA ILE A 25 5.99 10.01 -7.85
C ILE A 25 6.72 10.21 -6.51
N PRO A 26 8.02 10.55 -6.50
CA PRO A 26 8.80 10.65 -5.25
C PRO A 26 8.32 11.77 -4.33
N ASP A 27 7.93 12.92 -4.89
CA ASP A 27 7.54 14.12 -4.17
C ASP A 27 6.07 14.45 -4.36
N TYR A 28 5.20 13.43 -4.25
CA TYR A 28 3.76 13.58 -4.45
C TYR A 28 3.14 14.55 -3.42
N LEU A 29 3.47 14.37 -2.15
CA LEU A 29 3.11 15.32 -1.09
C LEU A 29 4.35 16.13 -0.67
N PRO A 30 4.25 17.46 -0.60
CA PRO A 30 5.30 18.26 0.02
C PRO A 30 5.59 17.82 1.45
N ALA A 31 6.84 17.94 1.90
CA ALA A 31 7.31 17.42 3.19
C ALA A 31 6.43 17.86 4.38
N TYR A 32 6.00 19.12 4.42
CA TYR A 32 5.16 19.63 5.51
C TYR A 32 3.76 18.98 5.52
N LYS A 33 3.19 18.67 4.35
CA LYS A 33 1.90 17.97 4.25
C LYS A 33 2.03 16.50 4.66
N ALA A 34 3.10 15.86 4.21
CA ALA A 34 3.41 14.48 4.57
C ALA A 34 3.61 14.32 6.08
N LEU A 35 4.36 15.23 6.72
CA LEU A 35 4.56 15.24 8.17
C LEU A 35 3.25 15.49 8.92
N LYS A 36 2.44 16.47 8.49
CA LYS A 36 1.15 16.76 9.10
C LYS A 36 0.21 15.54 9.03
N LEU A 37 0.17 14.88 7.88
CA LEU A 37 -0.65 13.68 7.68
C LEU A 37 -0.14 12.51 8.55
N TYR A 38 1.18 12.29 8.60
CA TYR A 38 1.80 11.27 9.45
C TYR A 38 1.39 11.45 10.92
N ASN A 39 1.56 12.64 11.48
CA ASN A 39 1.21 12.94 12.88
C ASN A 39 -0.30 12.79 13.14
N CYS A 40 -1.14 13.20 12.17
CA CYS A 40 -2.58 13.03 12.27
C CYS A 40 -2.97 11.55 12.35
N LEU A 41 -2.41 10.72 11.48
CA LEU A 41 -2.70 9.29 11.43
C LEU A 41 -2.23 8.55 12.68
N GLN A 42 -1.08 8.95 13.25
CA GLN A 42 -0.62 8.36 14.51
C GLN A 42 -1.63 8.54 15.64
N ASN A 43 -2.37 9.65 15.67
CA ASN A 43 -3.31 9.99 16.74
C ASN A 43 -4.75 9.53 16.45
N GLU A 44 -5.17 9.52 15.17
CA GLU A 44 -6.56 9.22 14.81
C GLU A 44 -6.82 7.76 14.48
N VAL A 45 -5.80 7.04 14.03
CA VAL A 45 -5.98 5.65 13.57
C VAL A 45 -5.77 4.69 14.72
N TYR A 46 -6.69 3.76 14.89
CA TYR A 46 -6.51 2.64 15.81
C TYR A 46 -5.55 1.62 15.19
N TRP A 47 -4.37 1.49 15.77
CA TRP A 47 -3.32 0.58 15.32
C TRP A 47 -3.40 -0.74 16.05
N GLU A 48 -3.65 -1.82 15.33
CA GLU A 48 -3.81 -3.16 15.87
C GLU A 48 -2.59 -4.04 15.58
N GLN A 49 -2.17 -4.84 16.58
CA GLN A 49 -1.23 -5.93 16.39
C GLN A 49 -2.00 -7.16 15.93
N THR A 50 -1.88 -7.52 14.66
CA THR A 50 -2.47 -8.74 14.11
C THR A 50 -1.53 -9.93 14.25
N TRP A 51 -2.08 -11.15 14.15
CA TRP A 51 -1.37 -12.39 14.33
C TRP A 51 -1.60 -13.31 13.12
N ILE A 52 -0.59 -14.08 12.76
CA ILE A 52 -0.68 -15.08 11.70
C ILE A 52 -0.26 -16.44 12.27
N THR A 53 -0.94 -17.50 11.82
CA THR A 53 -0.56 -18.87 12.16
C THR A 53 0.17 -19.49 10.98
N PHE A 54 1.41 -19.93 11.22
CA PHE A 54 2.25 -20.55 10.22
C PHE A 54 2.85 -21.84 10.80
N TYR A 55 2.62 -22.98 10.14
CA TYR A 55 2.98 -24.32 10.63
C TYR A 55 2.54 -24.60 12.08
N GLY A 56 1.29 -24.25 12.41
CA GLY A 56 0.71 -24.47 13.74
C GLY A 56 1.25 -23.55 14.86
N LYS A 57 2.12 -22.58 14.55
CA LYS A 57 2.62 -21.57 15.48
C LYS A 57 2.07 -20.19 15.12
N THR A 58 1.57 -19.49 16.13
CA THR A 58 1.05 -18.13 15.98
C THR A 58 2.14 -17.12 16.27
N HIS A 59 2.34 -16.18 15.34
CA HIS A 59 3.34 -15.13 15.40
C HIS A 59 2.70 -13.76 15.22
N PRO A 60 3.17 -12.71 15.93
CA PRO A 60 2.73 -11.36 15.65
C PRO A 60 3.22 -10.94 14.25
N VAL A 61 2.34 -10.33 13.49
CA VAL A 61 2.73 -9.70 12.21
C VAL A 61 3.71 -8.57 12.51
N PRO A 62 4.88 -8.50 11.84
CA PRO A 62 5.93 -7.55 12.19
C PRO A 62 5.60 -6.11 11.73
N ARG A 63 4.43 -5.62 12.06
CA ARG A 63 3.92 -4.26 11.88
C ARG A 63 2.57 -4.12 12.57
N LEU A 64 2.13 -2.90 12.80
CA LEU A 64 0.75 -2.63 13.21
C LEU A 64 -0.09 -2.31 11.98
N VAL A 65 -1.37 -2.65 12.02
CA VAL A 65 -2.29 -2.46 10.90
C VAL A 65 -3.55 -1.74 11.33
N SER A 66 -4.21 -1.13 10.36
CA SER A 66 -5.58 -0.64 10.49
C SER A 66 -6.27 -0.75 9.13
N TRP A 67 -7.49 -1.23 9.15
CA TRP A 67 -8.34 -1.33 7.95
C TRP A 67 -9.47 -0.32 8.04
N ASN A 68 -9.63 0.50 6.99
CA ASN A 68 -10.69 1.50 6.90
C ASN A 68 -11.25 1.53 5.47
N GLY A 69 -12.47 2.00 5.31
CA GLY A 69 -13.10 2.08 3.99
C GLY A 69 -14.53 2.60 4.04
N GLU A 70 -15.22 2.52 2.93
CA GLU A 70 -16.65 2.79 2.88
C GLU A 70 -17.39 1.80 3.79
N LYS A 71 -18.37 2.30 4.53
CA LYS A 71 -19.11 1.47 5.49
C LYS A 71 -19.70 0.23 4.82
N GLY A 72 -19.42 -0.95 5.41
CA GLY A 72 -19.89 -2.24 4.91
C GLY A 72 -19.03 -2.85 3.79
N VAL A 73 -17.91 -2.25 3.43
CA VAL A 73 -16.90 -2.92 2.60
C VAL A 73 -16.18 -3.97 3.45
N SER A 74 -16.25 -5.22 3.03
CA SER A 74 -15.56 -6.35 3.67
C SER A 74 -14.40 -6.82 2.82
N TYR A 75 -13.36 -7.29 3.47
CA TYR A 75 -12.14 -7.78 2.82
C TYR A 75 -11.49 -8.87 3.65
N SER A 76 -11.14 -9.97 3.02
CA SER A 76 -10.44 -11.09 3.67
C SER A 76 -8.95 -11.02 3.35
N TYR A 77 -8.11 -10.85 4.36
CA TYR A 77 -6.67 -10.79 4.21
C TYR A 77 -5.97 -11.65 5.25
N SER A 78 -5.04 -12.50 4.80
CA SER A 78 -4.28 -13.41 5.68
C SER A 78 -5.16 -14.26 6.61
N GLY A 79 -6.36 -14.67 6.14
CA GLY A 79 -7.31 -15.48 6.92
C GLY A 79 -8.08 -14.72 8.00
N GLN A 80 -8.08 -13.40 7.95
CA GLN A 80 -8.87 -12.52 8.80
C GLN A 80 -9.86 -11.71 7.95
N ASP A 81 -11.10 -11.60 8.43
CA ASP A 81 -12.14 -10.81 7.81
C ASP A 81 -12.19 -9.43 8.45
N PHE A 82 -12.09 -8.41 7.63
CA PHE A 82 -12.19 -7.01 8.02
C PHE A 82 -13.48 -6.42 7.47
N CYS A 83 -14.25 -5.74 8.30
CA CYS A 83 -15.40 -4.95 7.88
C CYS A 83 -15.11 -3.47 8.15
N ALA A 84 -15.21 -2.63 7.14
CA ALA A 84 -14.92 -1.22 7.28
C ALA A 84 -16.08 -0.49 8.00
N GLU A 85 -15.73 0.31 9.03
CA GLU A 85 -16.67 1.12 9.80
C GLU A 85 -16.76 2.57 9.29
N GLY A 86 -15.91 2.93 8.34
CA GLY A 86 -15.85 4.28 7.77
C GLY A 86 -14.42 4.82 7.66
N TRP A 87 -14.32 6.09 7.36
CA TRP A 87 -13.09 6.83 7.18
C TRP A 87 -12.85 7.79 8.34
N SER A 88 -11.67 7.76 8.96
CA SER A 88 -11.24 8.87 9.80
C SER A 88 -11.06 10.14 8.96
N PRO A 89 -11.17 11.35 9.53
CA PRO A 89 -11.01 12.60 8.80
C PRO A 89 -9.68 12.68 8.04
N CYS A 90 -8.56 12.23 8.64
CA CYS A 90 -7.26 12.22 7.99
C CYS A 90 -7.17 11.22 6.83
N LEU A 91 -7.71 10.02 6.99
CA LEU A 91 -7.74 9.00 5.92
C LEU A 91 -8.63 9.45 4.76
N LYS A 92 -9.80 10.04 5.05
CA LYS A 92 -10.69 10.59 4.02
C LYS A 92 -10.01 11.67 3.20
N LYS A 93 -9.28 12.58 3.86
CA LYS A 93 -8.51 13.62 3.18
C LYS A 93 -7.41 13.02 2.30
N ALA A 94 -6.65 12.06 2.81
CA ALA A 94 -5.61 11.37 2.03
C ALA A 94 -6.19 10.65 0.82
N LYS A 95 -7.34 9.95 0.99
CA LYS A 95 -8.09 9.30 -0.09
C LYS A 95 -8.42 10.30 -1.21
N LEU A 96 -9.06 11.42 -0.88
CA LEU A 96 -9.50 12.42 -1.85
C LEU A 96 -8.31 13.02 -2.63
N GLU A 97 -7.17 13.26 -1.98
CA GLU A 97 -5.95 13.73 -2.66
C GLU A 97 -5.44 12.69 -3.68
N VAL A 98 -5.40 11.41 -3.31
CA VAL A 98 -4.97 10.32 -4.20
C VAL A 98 -5.94 10.12 -5.36
N GLU A 99 -7.24 10.11 -5.09
CA GLU A 99 -8.29 10.01 -6.12
C GLU A 99 -8.22 11.15 -7.12
N LYS A 100 -7.96 12.36 -6.65
CA LYS A 100 -7.85 13.55 -7.50
C LYS A 100 -6.73 13.42 -8.54
N VAL A 101 -5.57 12.88 -8.17
CA VAL A 101 -4.44 12.76 -9.12
C VAL A 101 -4.61 11.57 -10.05
N LEU A 102 -5.20 10.48 -9.57
CA LEU A 102 -5.44 9.28 -10.37
C LEU A 102 -6.70 9.38 -11.23
N ALA A 103 -7.67 10.20 -10.82
CA ALA A 103 -9.05 10.24 -11.34
C ALA A 103 -9.75 8.87 -11.24
N LEU A 104 -9.48 8.14 -10.18
CA LEU A 104 -10.02 6.80 -9.90
C LEU A 104 -10.54 6.75 -8.47
N PRO A 105 -11.68 6.08 -8.23
CA PRO A 105 -12.22 5.90 -6.88
C PRO A 105 -11.46 4.83 -6.11
N PHE A 106 -11.42 4.99 -4.78
CA PHE A 106 -11.00 3.97 -3.83
C PHE A 106 -12.04 3.85 -2.72
N ASN A 107 -12.40 2.65 -2.34
CA ASN A 107 -13.38 2.42 -1.27
C ASN A 107 -12.78 1.81 -0.02
N SER A 108 -11.47 1.55 -0.01
CA SER A 108 -10.77 0.95 1.14
C SER A 108 -9.32 1.39 1.21
N VAL A 109 -8.75 1.29 2.41
CA VAL A 109 -7.32 1.49 2.69
C VAL A 109 -6.85 0.52 3.76
N LEU A 110 -5.77 -0.20 3.46
CA LEU A 110 -4.97 -0.89 4.47
C LEU A 110 -3.83 0.04 4.88
N SER A 111 -3.86 0.44 6.14
CA SER A 111 -2.81 1.25 6.76
C SER A 111 -1.83 0.33 7.48
N ASN A 112 -0.53 0.45 7.17
CA ASN A 112 0.53 -0.31 7.82
C ASN A 112 1.45 0.67 8.55
N TYR A 113 1.66 0.46 9.84
CA TYR A 113 2.60 1.22 10.65
C TYR A 113 3.81 0.35 11.03
N TYR A 114 4.99 0.84 10.69
CA TYR A 114 6.29 0.26 10.95
C TYR A 114 7.01 1.17 11.95
N PRO A 115 6.87 0.95 13.27
CA PRO A 115 7.46 1.82 14.30
C PRO A 115 8.98 1.96 14.20
N GLU A 116 9.68 0.91 13.79
CA GLU A 116 11.14 0.84 13.76
C GLU A 116 11.64 0.04 12.56
N GLY A 117 12.96 0.02 12.35
CA GLY A 117 13.61 -0.69 11.25
C GLY A 117 13.34 -2.19 11.17
N ARG A 118 13.18 -2.86 12.32
CA ARG A 118 12.88 -4.32 12.37
C ARG A 118 11.51 -4.68 11.81
N HIS A 119 10.55 -3.75 11.85
CA HIS A 119 9.22 -3.96 11.30
C HIS A 119 9.27 -4.02 9.78
N HIS A 120 8.55 -4.98 9.20
CA HIS A 120 8.67 -5.27 7.77
C HIS A 120 7.38 -5.91 7.22
N MET A 121 7.37 -6.12 5.92
CA MET A 121 6.40 -6.93 5.18
C MET A 121 7.15 -7.94 4.35
N GLY A 122 6.82 -9.22 4.47
CA GLY A 122 7.39 -10.29 3.66
C GLY A 122 7.05 -10.19 2.17
N TRP A 123 7.59 -11.11 1.37
CA TRP A 123 7.24 -11.22 -0.04
C TRP A 123 5.76 -11.59 -0.18
N HIS A 124 5.01 -10.80 -0.95
CA HIS A 124 3.58 -10.98 -1.21
C HIS A 124 3.16 -10.28 -2.49
N SER A 125 1.93 -10.51 -2.89
CA SER A 125 1.20 -9.76 -3.91
C SER A 125 -0.20 -9.52 -3.39
N ASP A 126 -0.76 -8.37 -3.71
CA ASP A 126 -2.16 -8.04 -3.41
C ASP A 126 -3.02 -8.57 -4.57
N ASN A 127 -3.37 -9.85 -4.54
CA ASN A 127 -4.07 -10.55 -5.63
C ASN A 127 -5.32 -11.28 -5.16
N GLU A 128 -5.93 -10.79 -4.11
CA GLU A 128 -7.21 -11.31 -3.60
C GLU A 128 -8.32 -11.10 -4.64
N PRO A 129 -9.25 -12.08 -4.77
CA PRO A 129 -10.31 -12.03 -5.78
C PRO A 129 -11.15 -10.76 -5.78
N GLU A 130 -11.37 -10.18 -4.59
CA GLU A 130 -12.16 -8.97 -4.38
C GLU A 130 -11.52 -7.72 -5.02
N LEU A 131 -10.24 -7.78 -5.38
CA LEU A 131 -9.54 -6.70 -6.08
C LEU A 131 -9.75 -6.73 -7.60
N GLY A 132 -10.26 -7.84 -8.13
CA GLY A 132 -10.42 -8.04 -9.57
C GLY A 132 -9.11 -8.41 -10.28
N GLU A 133 -9.16 -8.59 -11.61
CA GLU A 133 -8.05 -9.16 -12.39
C GLU A 133 -6.82 -8.23 -12.52
N LYS A 134 -7.02 -6.93 -12.63
CA LYS A 134 -5.98 -5.93 -12.86
C LYS A 134 -6.16 -4.75 -11.91
N PRO A 135 -5.97 -4.95 -10.60
CA PRO A 135 -6.24 -3.92 -9.63
C PRO A 135 -5.28 -2.74 -9.79
N ILE A 136 -5.79 -1.53 -9.57
CA ILE A 136 -4.97 -0.36 -9.36
C ILE A 136 -4.87 -0.12 -7.87
N ILE A 137 -3.65 -0.17 -7.37
CA ILE A 137 -3.33 -0.02 -5.96
C ILE A 137 -2.43 1.19 -5.79
N ALA A 138 -2.88 2.16 -5.00
CA ALA A 138 -2.13 3.38 -4.71
C ALA A 138 -1.50 3.31 -3.32
N SER A 139 -0.19 3.36 -3.25
CA SER A 139 0.60 3.23 -2.02
C SER A 139 1.28 4.55 -1.67
N LEU A 140 0.76 5.25 -0.65
CA LEU A 140 1.29 6.51 -0.14
C LEU A 140 2.19 6.23 1.06
N SER A 141 3.45 6.68 1.01
CA SER A 141 4.45 6.51 2.07
C SER A 141 4.62 7.80 2.89
N LEU A 142 4.68 7.67 4.21
CA LEU A 142 4.83 8.77 5.17
C LEU A 142 5.86 8.39 6.24
N GLY A 143 6.64 9.36 6.73
CA GLY A 143 7.66 9.14 7.77
C GLY A 143 8.98 8.63 7.19
N ALA A 144 9.63 7.68 7.85
CA ALA A 144 10.95 7.19 7.43
C ALA A 144 10.93 6.54 6.04
N SER A 145 11.99 6.81 5.26
CA SER A 145 12.18 6.12 3.98
C SER A 145 12.51 4.65 4.19
N ARG A 146 11.84 3.77 3.47
CA ARG A 146 12.09 2.31 3.52
C ARG A 146 12.25 1.75 2.13
N ARG A 147 13.05 0.70 2.04
CA ARG A 147 13.33 0.01 0.78
C ARG A 147 12.21 -0.94 0.41
N PHE A 148 11.60 -0.69 -0.73
CA PHE A 148 10.66 -1.54 -1.44
C PHE A 148 11.47 -2.40 -2.42
N LEU A 149 11.32 -3.71 -2.29
CA LEU A 149 11.90 -4.66 -3.23
C LEU A 149 10.76 -5.33 -4.00
N PHE A 150 10.98 -5.56 -5.28
CA PHE A 150 10.04 -6.30 -6.12
C PHE A 150 10.80 -7.23 -7.07
N ARG A 151 10.19 -8.36 -7.42
CA ARG A 151 10.77 -9.36 -8.32
C ARG A 151 9.66 -10.12 -9.04
N GLU A 152 9.98 -10.70 -10.19
CA GLU A 152 9.08 -11.61 -10.87
C GLU A 152 8.82 -12.87 -10.03
N LYS A 153 7.57 -13.36 -10.06
CA LYS A 153 7.16 -14.61 -9.40
C LYS A 153 7.78 -15.83 -10.08
N VAL A 154 7.83 -15.81 -11.41
CA VAL A 154 8.48 -16.85 -12.21
C VAL A 154 9.96 -16.55 -12.26
N LYS A 155 10.74 -17.35 -11.55
CA LYS A 155 12.20 -17.21 -11.54
C LYS A 155 12.77 -17.72 -12.88
N ASN A 156 13.11 -16.82 -13.77
CA ASN A 156 14.05 -17.12 -14.81
C ASN A 156 15.47 -17.16 -14.22
N GLN A 157 16.35 -18.04 -14.72
CA GLN A 157 17.75 -18.08 -14.27
C GLN A 157 18.38 -16.69 -14.40
N GLY A 158 18.75 -16.09 -13.24
CA GLY A 158 19.38 -14.77 -13.18
C GLY A 158 18.49 -13.60 -12.81
N SER A 159 17.19 -13.78 -12.55
CA SER A 159 16.33 -12.69 -12.13
C SER A 159 16.70 -12.20 -10.72
N SER A 160 17.26 -11.01 -10.63
CA SER A 160 17.51 -10.27 -9.39
C SER A 160 16.27 -9.50 -8.94
N SER A 161 16.18 -9.21 -7.64
CA SER A 161 15.15 -8.28 -7.17
C SER A 161 15.53 -6.84 -7.46
N GLU A 162 14.59 -6.10 -8.01
CA GLU A 162 14.67 -4.65 -8.17
C GLU A 162 14.42 -3.94 -6.83
N LYS A 163 14.92 -2.71 -6.72
CA LYS A 163 14.85 -1.92 -5.49
C LYS A 163 14.40 -0.49 -5.76
N LEU A 164 13.56 0.04 -4.87
CA LEU A 164 13.09 1.41 -4.88
C LEU A 164 13.03 1.91 -3.43
N ASP A 165 13.64 3.06 -3.15
CA ASP A 165 13.46 3.71 -1.86
C ASP A 165 12.18 4.55 -1.88
N LEU A 166 11.33 4.40 -0.86
CA LEU A 166 10.05 5.08 -0.71
C LEU A 166 10.17 6.18 0.35
N PRO A 167 10.52 7.42 -0.03
CA PRO A 167 10.60 8.53 0.90
C PRO A 167 9.22 8.99 1.37
N SER A 168 9.20 9.82 2.43
CA SER A 168 7.98 10.46 2.93
C SER A 168 7.34 11.33 1.84
N GLY A 169 6.03 11.19 1.67
CA GLY A 169 5.27 11.92 0.66
C GLY A 169 5.30 11.28 -0.73
N SER A 170 5.98 10.14 -0.92
CA SER A 170 5.99 9.44 -2.21
C SER A 170 4.71 8.63 -2.45
N LEU A 171 4.30 8.58 -3.71
CA LEU A 171 3.17 7.77 -4.19
C LEU A 171 3.69 6.73 -5.18
N LEU A 172 3.48 5.46 -4.86
CA LEU A 172 3.72 4.32 -5.74
C LEU A 172 2.37 3.80 -6.23
N VAL A 173 2.23 3.56 -7.53
CA VAL A 173 1.02 2.98 -8.12
C VAL A 173 1.37 1.69 -8.83
N MET A 174 0.75 0.62 -8.36
CA MET A 174 0.81 -0.71 -8.94
C MET A 174 -0.45 -0.93 -9.76
N ALA A 175 -0.31 -1.33 -11.02
CA ALA A 175 -1.40 -1.43 -11.98
C ALA A 175 -1.21 -2.65 -12.91
N GLY A 176 -2.12 -2.84 -13.86
CA GLY A 176 -2.00 -3.87 -14.90
C GLY A 176 -1.82 -5.27 -14.33
N ASN A 177 -0.81 -5.99 -14.78
CA ASN A 177 -0.50 -7.33 -14.32
C ASN A 177 0.50 -7.38 -13.16
N PHE A 178 0.82 -6.25 -12.52
CA PHE A 178 1.83 -6.22 -11.45
C PHE A 178 1.56 -7.27 -10.37
N GLN A 179 0.33 -7.34 -9.85
CA GLN A 179 -0.01 -8.28 -8.79
C GLN A 179 -0.04 -9.74 -9.26
N LYS A 180 -0.23 -9.98 -10.55
CA LYS A 180 -0.18 -11.32 -11.15
C LYS A 180 1.26 -11.80 -11.34
N ASN A 181 2.13 -10.92 -11.87
CA ASN A 181 3.47 -11.29 -12.34
C ASN A 181 4.57 -11.05 -11.30
N TRP A 182 4.36 -10.11 -10.38
CA TRP A 182 5.37 -9.66 -9.44
C TRP A 182 4.95 -9.91 -7.99
N GLU A 183 5.94 -10.10 -7.14
CA GLU A 183 5.81 -10.03 -5.70
C GLU A 183 6.72 -8.93 -5.14
N HIS A 184 6.33 -8.38 -4.00
CA HIS A 184 7.04 -7.25 -3.41
C HIS A 184 7.12 -7.36 -1.90
N ARG A 185 8.04 -6.59 -1.30
CA ARG A 185 8.23 -6.56 0.15
C ARG A 185 8.81 -5.23 0.65
N ILE A 186 8.65 -4.97 1.95
CA ILE A 186 9.43 -3.98 2.69
C ILE A 186 10.44 -4.75 3.56
N SER A 187 11.73 -4.57 3.29
CA SER A 187 12.78 -5.27 4.03
C SER A 187 12.97 -4.71 5.44
N PRO A 188 13.29 -5.56 6.44
CA PRO A 188 13.78 -5.07 7.71
C PRO A 188 15.14 -4.38 7.52
N THR A 189 15.49 -3.50 8.47
CA THR A 189 16.81 -2.88 8.54
C THR A 189 17.28 -2.80 9.98
N GLN A 190 18.58 -2.99 10.19
CA GLN A 190 19.22 -2.80 11.49
C GLN A 190 19.64 -1.34 11.72
N LYS A 191 19.57 -0.50 10.68
CA LYS A 191 19.85 0.93 10.82
C LYS A 191 18.76 1.56 11.68
N PRO A 192 19.09 2.45 12.61
CA PRO A 192 18.12 3.26 13.30
C PRO A 192 17.30 4.06 12.29
N VAL A 193 15.99 3.88 12.31
CA VAL A 193 15.05 4.64 11.47
C VAL A 193 13.80 4.93 12.29
N ASP A 194 13.23 6.09 12.04
CA ASP A 194 11.96 6.49 12.63
C ASP A 194 10.78 5.68 12.06
N GLY A 195 9.61 5.93 12.62
CA GLY A 195 8.39 5.26 12.18
C GLY A 195 8.01 5.60 10.75
N ARG A 196 7.40 4.64 10.06
CA ARG A 196 6.82 4.79 8.73
C ARG A 196 5.37 4.36 8.73
N ILE A 197 4.49 5.15 8.14
CA ILE A 197 3.13 4.76 7.81
C ILE A 197 3.03 4.59 6.30
N ASN A 198 2.36 3.53 5.88
CA ASN A 198 2.01 3.30 4.49
C ASN A 198 0.49 3.14 4.35
N LEU A 199 -0.10 3.93 3.49
CA LEU A 199 -1.52 3.83 3.14
C LEU A 199 -1.65 3.17 1.79
N THR A 200 -2.26 1.98 1.75
CA THR A 200 -2.47 1.22 0.53
C THR A 200 -3.96 1.28 0.16
N PHE A 201 -4.31 2.20 -0.75
CA PHE A 201 -5.66 2.42 -1.23
C PHE A 201 -6.02 1.39 -2.30
N ARG A 202 -7.23 0.80 -2.18
CA ARG A 202 -7.77 -0.22 -3.07
C ARG A 202 -9.24 0.04 -3.36
N TYR A 203 -9.70 -0.48 -4.48
CA TYR A 203 -11.12 -0.62 -4.75
C TYR A 203 -11.51 -2.09 -4.60
N ILE A 204 -12.35 -2.37 -3.61
CA ILE A 204 -12.89 -3.70 -3.33
C ILE A 204 -14.21 -3.85 -4.07
N PHE A 205 -14.32 -4.84 -4.93
CA PHE A 205 -15.57 -5.21 -5.55
C PHE A 205 -16.38 -6.08 -4.57
N LYS A 206 -17.68 -5.84 -4.51
CA LYS A 206 -18.55 -6.77 -3.75
C LYS A 206 -18.48 -8.13 -4.43
N THR A 207 -18.08 -9.14 -3.70
CA THR A 207 -18.26 -10.53 -4.15
C THR A 207 -19.76 -10.83 -4.19
N PRO A 208 -20.26 -11.41 -5.27
CA PRO A 208 -21.67 -11.75 -5.40
C PRO A 208 -22.14 -12.77 -4.34
#